data_4db24e01dc01abd5ef2b798d53ccc2e2
#
_entry.id   4db24e01dc01abd5ef2b798d53ccc2e2
#
_cell.length_a   1.000
_cell.length_b   1.000
_cell.length_c   1.000
_cell.angle_alpha   90.00
_cell.angle_beta   90.00
_cell.angle_gamma   90.00
#
_symmetry.space_group_name_H-M   'P 1'
#
loop_
_entity.id
_entity.type
_entity.pdbx_description
1 polymer ?
#
loop_
_entity_poly.entity_id
_entity_poly.type
_entity_poly.pdbx_seq_one_letter_code
_entity_poly.pdbx_strand_id
1 'polypeptide(L)'
;MCLIVFAWRPGHAQPLIVAANRDEFYARPSLPLAQWPEAPQVHAGRDLEAGGTWLGLGANGRFAALTNIRDPHRPPGRRSRGELVAGFLTKDVPIDDYLDDVVARAPEYGGFNLLIGNANEMWHFNARESEAVMLPPGIYGLSNAGLDTPWPKLLRAKAALGEVLDDPQPQSLLALLGDSQQAPFADLPDTGVGLATETLLSSVFIASQSYGTRASTALIVQADGSRHLVERSFGPFGGHLGEVDIRL
;
A
#
# COMPACT_ATOMS: atom_id res chain seq x y z
N MET A 1 -1.28 -9.49 2.51
CA MET A 1 -1.89 -8.88 1.30
C MET A 1 -2.20 -7.44 1.59
N CYS A 2 -2.51 -6.58 0.63
CA CYS A 2 -2.73 -5.15 0.91
C CYS A 2 -3.80 -4.60 -0.04
N LEU A 3 -4.36 -3.46 0.34
CA LEU A 3 -5.21 -2.63 -0.50
C LEU A 3 -4.68 -1.20 -0.41
N ILE A 4 -4.50 -0.55 -1.55
CA ILE A 4 -4.10 0.85 -1.65
C ILE A 4 -5.06 1.54 -2.62
N VAL A 5 -5.69 2.62 -2.21
CA VAL A 5 -6.41 3.53 -3.11
C VAL A 5 -5.78 4.91 -2.97
N PHE A 6 -5.58 5.60 -4.09
CA PHE A 6 -4.91 6.89 -4.06
C PHE A 6 -5.39 7.81 -5.18
N ALA A 7 -5.31 9.11 -4.91
CA ALA A 7 -5.49 10.15 -5.90
C ALA A 7 -4.13 10.79 -6.19
N TRP A 8 -3.68 10.73 -7.44
CA TRP A 8 -2.52 11.43 -7.97
C TRP A 8 -2.98 12.62 -8.78
N ARG A 9 -2.70 13.83 -8.28
CA ARG A 9 -3.23 15.10 -8.82
C ARG A 9 -2.14 16.17 -8.85
N PRO A 10 -1.03 15.96 -9.62
CA PRO A 10 0.06 16.94 -9.68
C PRO A 10 -0.49 18.32 -10.09
N GLY A 11 -0.02 19.36 -9.41
CA GLY A 11 -0.53 20.74 -9.59
C GLY A 11 -1.79 21.10 -8.78
N HIS A 12 -2.39 20.15 -8.08
CA HIS A 12 -3.49 20.41 -7.11
C HIS A 12 -2.95 20.85 -5.76
N ALA A 13 -3.79 21.49 -4.94
CA ALA A 13 -3.43 21.83 -3.55
C ALA A 13 -3.00 20.61 -2.72
N GLN A 14 -3.52 19.45 -3.07
CA GLN A 14 -3.19 18.17 -2.46
C GLN A 14 -2.80 17.17 -3.58
N PRO A 15 -1.52 17.17 -4.01
CA PRO A 15 -1.07 16.39 -5.16
C PRO A 15 -1.11 14.88 -4.96
N LEU A 16 -1.01 14.39 -3.72
CA LEU A 16 -1.12 12.97 -3.42
C LEU A 16 -1.96 12.74 -2.16
N ILE A 17 -2.97 11.88 -2.31
CA ILE A 17 -3.80 11.39 -1.21
C ILE A 17 -3.80 9.87 -1.29
N VAL A 18 -3.51 9.19 -0.17
CA VAL A 18 -3.45 7.72 -0.11
C VAL A 18 -4.26 7.23 1.08
N ALA A 19 -5.03 6.17 0.85
CA ALA A 19 -5.65 5.37 1.91
C ALA A 19 -5.27 3.89 1.66
N ALA A 20 -4.70 3.22 2.65
CA ALA A 20 -4.13 1.89 2.46
C ALA A 20 -4.27 0.98 3.67
N ASN A 21 -4.61 -0.30 3.42
CA ASN A 21 -4.64 -1.37 4.41
C ASN A 21 -3.50 -2.36 4.17
N ARG A 22 -2.74 -2.67 5.23
CA ARG A 22 -1.80 -3.79 5.27
C ARG A 22 -2.47 -5.00 5.89
N ASP A 23 -2.68 -6.04 5.10
CA ASP A 23 -3.23 -7.30 5.59
C ASP A 23 -2.11 -8.34 5.72
N GLU A 24 -1.97 -8.93 6.93
CA GLU A 24 -0.90 -9.85 7.26
C GLU A 24 -1.30 -10.75 8.44
N PHE A 25 -0.58 -11.84 8.65
CA PHE A 25 -0.68 -12.66 9.84
C PHE A 25 -0.33 -11.85 11.10
N TYR A 26 -1.17 -11.92 12.14
CA TYR A 26 -0.92 -11.20 13.38
C TYR A 26 0.34 -11.67 14.11
N ALA A 27 0.76 -12.92 13.89
CA ALA A 27 2.00 -13.45 14.44
C ALA A 27 3.28 -12.84 13.82
N ARG A 28 3.20 -12.21 12.62
CA ARG A 28 4.35 -11.57 11.99
C ARG A 28 4.75 -10.32 12.75
N PRO A 29 5.96 -10.24 13.34
CA PRO A 29 6.35 -9.08 14.14
C PRO A 29 6.55 -7.85 13.27
N SER A 30 5.97 -6.72 13.69
CA SER A 30 6.10 -5.43 13.00
C SER A 30 6.01 -4.27 13.98
N LEU A 31 6.65 -3.15 13.63
CA LEU A 31 6.49 -1.87 14.32
C LEU A 31 5.54 -0.96 13.53
N PRO A 32 4.76 -0.14 14.23
CA PRO A 32 3.91 0.87 13.60
C PRO A 32 4.74 1.95 12.91
N LEU A 33 4.06 2.84 12.19
CA LEU A 33 4.60 4.04 11.59
C LEU A 33 5.48 4.81 12.59
N ALA A 34 6.73 5.08 12.20
CA ALA A 34 7.67 5.90 12.96
C ALA A 34 8.76 6.47 12.05
N GLN A 35 9.49 7.46 12.54
CA GLN A 35 10.76 7.87 11.95
C GLN A 35 11.80 6.77 12.19
N TRP A 36 12.56 6.40 11.16
CA TRP A 36 13.60 5.38 11.30
C TRP A 36 14.88 5.96 11.92
N PRO A 37 15.40 5.39 13.01
CA PRO A 37 16.59 5.93 13.68
C PRO A 37 17.84 5.96 12.79
N GLU A 38 18.02 4.92 11.95
CA GLU A 38 19.16 4.79 11.03
C GLU A 38 19.00 5.57 9.72
N ALA A 39 17.79 6.06 9.43
CA ALA A 39 17.46 6.85 8.25
C ALA A 39 16.38 7.89 8.61
N PRO A 40 16.73 9.00 9.29
CA PRO A 40 15.75 9.94 9.85
C PRO A 40 14.83 10.61 8.82
N GLN A 41 15.19 10.57 7.54
CA GLN A 41 14.33 11.03 6.44
C GLN A 41 13.18 10.07 6.13
N VAL A 42 13.22 8.83 6.64
CA VAL A 42 12.21 7.79 6.38
C VAL A 42 11.18 7.75 7.50
N HIS A 43 9.91 7.83 7.11
CA HIS A 43 8.75 7.63 7.98
C HIS A 43 7.93 6.46 7.44
N ALA A 44 7.97 5.33 8.13
CA ALA A 44 7.31 4.09 7.72
C ALA A 44 7.13 3.13 8.91
N GLY A 45 6.21 2.20 8.79
CA GLY A 45 6.19 1.01 9.64
C GLY A 45 7.39 0.10 9.35
N ARG A 46 7.62 -0.93 10.18
CA ARG A 46 8.73 -1.85 10.00
C ARG A 46 8.30 -3.31 10.12
N ASP A 47 8.68 -4.09 9.15
CA ASP A 47 8.61 -5.55 9.23
C ASP A 47 9.86 -6.07 9.97
N LEU A 48 9.67 -6.62 11.17
CA LEU A 48 10.79 -7.08 11.99
C LEU A 48 11.31 -8.46 11.59
N GLU A 49 10.57 -9.21 10.79
CA GLU A 49 11.01 -10.51 10.26
C GLU A 49 11.98 -10.33 9.09
N ALA A 50 11.68 -9.40 8.17
CA ALA A 50 12.45 -9.19 6.95
C ALA A 50 13.17 -7.83 6.87
N GLY A 51 13.00 -6.95 7.84
CA GLY A 51 13.72 -5.68 7.96
C GLY A 51 13.25 -4.54 7.06
N GLY A 52 12.34 -4.78 6.12
CA GLY A 52 11.81 -3.80 5.19
C GLY A 52 10.52 -3.11 5.64
N THR A 53 9.85 -2.46 4.69
CA THR A 53 8.53 -1.86 4.90
C THR A 53 7.62 -2.08 3.69
N TRP A 54 6.35 -1.72 3.80
CA TRP A 54 5.36 -1.90 2.75
C TRP A 54 4.83 -0.56 2.19
N LEU A 55 4.92 0.52 2.97
CA LEU A 55 4.51 1.87 2.61
C LEU A 55 5.30 2.87 3.47
N GLY A 56 5.70 3.99 2.88
CA GLY A 56 6.36 5.05 3.63
C GLY A 56 6.72 6.27 2.80
N LEU A 57 7.28 7.23 3.50
CA LEU A 57 7.84 8.47 2.95
C LEU A 57 9.35 8.52 3.17
N GLY A 58 10.05 9.11 2.21
CA GLY A 58 11.47 9.43 2.27
C GLY A 58 11.74 10.92 2.14
N ALA A 59 13.01 11.27 1.95
CA ALA A 59 13.43 12.63 1.63
C ALA A 59 12.83 13.13 0.31
N ASN A 60 12.83 14.44 0.10
CA ASN A 60 12.51 15.07 -1.19
C ASN A 60 11.13 14.66 -1.77
N GLY A 61 10.13 14.44 -0.90
CA GLY A 61 8.79 14.05 -1.32
C GLY A 61 8.67 12.60 -1.82
N ARG A 62 9.70 11.76 -1.62
CA ARG A 62 9.64 10.34 -2.03
C ARG A 62 8.52 9.61 -1.29
N PHE A 63 7.75 8.89 -2.07
CA PHE A 63 6.71 7.97 -1.61
C PHE A 63 6.95 6.61 -2.23
N ALA A 64 6.78 5.55 -1.46
CA ALA A 64 6.79 4.20 -1.98
C ALA A 64 5.78 3.32 -1.24
N ALA A 65 5.14 2.42 -1.98
CA ALA A 65 4.26 1.40 -1.42
C ALA A 65 4.27 0.15 -2.29
N LEU A 66 3.95 -1.00 -1.71
CA LEU A 66 3.85 -2.25 -2.46
C LEU A 66 2.62 -3.07 -2.06
N THR A 67 2.15 -3.88 -3.01
CA THR A 67 1.24 -4.99 -2.74
C THR A 67 1.80 -6.29 -3.30
N ASN A 68 1.47 -7.41 -2.67
CA ASN A 68 1.77 -8.73 -3.21
C ASN A 68 0.81 -9.07 -4.34
N ILE A 69 1.26 -9.72 -5.40
CA ILE A 69 0.37 -10.37 -6.37
C ILE A 69 -0.05 -11.72 -5.77
N ARG A 70 -1.37 -11.97 -5.78
CA ARG A 70 -1.94 -13.23 -5.29
C ARG A 70 -1.79 -14.29 -6.37
N ASP A 71 -0.86 -15.21 -6.14
CA ASP A 71 -0.59 -16.33 -7.02
C ASP A 71 -0.06 -17.50 -6.19
N PRO A 72 -0.93 -18.44 -5.78
CA PRO A 72 -0.53 -19.57 -4.93
C PRO A 72 0.36 -20.58 -5.66
N HIS A 73 0.44 -20.53 -6.99
CA HIS A 73 1.27 -21.45 -7.79
C HIS A 73 2.70 -20.93 -7.99
N ARG A 74 2.94 -19.64 -7.70
CA ARG A 74 4.28 -19.07 -7.80
C ARG A 74 5.06 -19.32 -6.50
N PRO A 75 6.27 -19.87 -6.58
CA PRO A 75 7.09 -20.07 -5.39
C PRO A 75 7.41 -18.73 -4.71
N PRO A 76 7.61 -18.72 -3.40
CA PRO A 76 8.07 -17.53 -2.69
C PRO A 76 9.42 -17.07 -3.27
N GLY A 77 9.63 -15.76 -3.35
CA GLY A 77 10.91 -15.20 -3.78
C GLY A 77 12.02 -15.48 -2.77
N ARG A 78 13.26 -15.39 -3.22
CA ARG A 78 14.46 -15.52 -2.37
C ARG A 78 14.67 -14.29 -1.50
N ARG A 79 14.08 -13.15 -1.90
CA ARG A 79 14.23 -11.84 -1.24
C ARG A 79 12.88 -11.31 -0.78
N SER A 80 12.93 -10.47 0.26
CA SER A 80 11.73 -9.79 0.77
C SER A 80 11.38 -8.59 -0.09
N ARG A 81 10.14 -8.54 -0.57
CA ARG A 81 9.62 -7.40 -1.35
C ARG A 81 9.70 -6.07 -0.59
N GLY A 82 9.62 -6.11 0.76
CA GLY A 82 9.69 -4.92 1.60
C GLY A 82 11.02 -4.16 1.49
N GLU A 83 12.10 -4.80 1.03
CA GLU A 83 13.37 -4.12 0.78
C GLU A 83 13.31 -3.17 -0.42
N LEU A 84 12.39 -3.40 -1.38
CA LEU A 84 12.20 -2.52 -2.53
C LEU A 84 11.63 -1.16 -2.09
N VAL A 85 10.69 -1.15 -1.16
CA VAL A 85 10.17 0.10 -0.59
C VAL A 85 11.25 0.77 0.27
N ALA A 86 11.84 0.04 1.20
CA ALA A 86 12.90 0.55 2.08
C ALA A 86 14.08 1.12 1.27
N GLY A 87 14.52 0.39 0.23
CA GLY A 87 15.62 0.81 -0.63
C GLY A 87 15.32 2.11 -1.38
N PHE A 88 14.11 2.30 -1.90
CA PHE A 88 13.71 3.53 -2.55
C PHE A 88 13.67 4.73 -1.60
N LEU A 89 13.15 4.52 -0.39
CA LEU A 89 12.99 5.59 0.60
C LEU A 89 14.32 6.03 1.24
N THR A 90 15.29 5.13 1.34
CA THR A 90 16.58 5.41 1.99
C THR A 90 17.65 5.93 1.04
N LYS A 91 17.54 5.64 -0.27
CA LYS A 91 18.53 6.02 -1.28
C LYS A 91 18.10 7.30 -2.00
N ASP A 92 19.08 8.13 -2.36
CA ASP A 92 18.87 9.30 -3.22
C ASP A 92 19.38 8.99 -4.64
N VAL A 93 18.61 8.19 -5.37
CA VAL A 93 18.89 7.82 -6.77
C VAL A 93 17.71 8.25 -7.66
N PRO A 94 17.93 8.58 -8.94
CA PRO A 94 16.85 8.84 -9.90
C PRO A 94 15.84 7.69 -9.93
N ILE A 95 14.56 8.01 -10.21
CA ILE A 95 13.50 6.99 -10.24
C ILE A 95 13.76 5.98 -11.34
N ASP A 96 14.18 6.43 -12.53
CA ASP A 96 14.48 5.57 -13.67
C ASP A 96 15.58 4.56 -13.34
N ASP A 97 16.70 5.03 -12.76
CA ASP A 97 17.81 4.14 -12.35
C ASP A 97 17.35 3.12 -11.30
N TYR A 98 16.44 3.54 -10.40
CA TYR A 98 15.88 2.64 -9.40
C TYR A 98 14.95 1.60 -10.02
N LEU A 99 14.14 2.00 -10.99
CA LEU A 99 13.24 1.09 -11.71
C LEU A 99 14.01 0.08 -12.55
N ASP A 100 15.10 0.49 -13.23
CA ASP A 100 15.97 -0.41 -13.97
C ASP A 100 16.56 -1.51 -13.06
N ASP A 101 17.01 -1.13 -11.85
CA ASP A 101 17.50 -2.08 -10.84
C ASP A 101 16.37 -3.00 -10.34
N VAL A 102 15.14 -2.49 -10.15
CA VAL A 102 13.96 -3.29 -9.78
C VAL A 102 13.61 -4.29 -10.87
N VAL A 103 13.57 -3.88 -12.14
CA VAL A 103 13.29 -4.73 -13.30
C VAL A 103 14.31 -5.89 -13.36
N ALA A 104 15.61 -5.56 -13.25
CA ALA A 104 16.69 -6.55 -13.31
C ALA A 104 16.59 -7.60 -12.19
N ARG A 105 16.14 -7.18 -10.99
CA ARG A 105 16.04 -8.05 -9.81
C ARG A 105 14.65 -8.64 -9.58
N ALA A 106 13.63 -8.25 -10.33
CA ALA A 106 12.24 -8.71 -10.14
C ALA A 106 12.11 -10.25 -10.06
N PRO A 107 12.88 -11.07 -10.82
CA PRO A 107 12.82 -12.54 -10.70
C PRO A 107 13.25 -13.10 -9.33
N GLU A 108 13.96 -12.34 -8.51
CA GLU A 108 14.40 -12.77 -7.17
C GLU A 108 13.27 -12.71 -6.13
N TYR A 109 12.18 -12.00 -6.44
CA TYR A 109 11.04 -11.77 -5.54
C TYR A 109 9.82 -12.61 -5.93
N GLY A 110 8.95 -12.87 -4.97
CA GLY A 110 7.58 -13.28 -5.28
C GLY A 110 6.83 -12.17 -6.01
N GLY A 111 5.73 -12.47 -6.70
CA GLY A 111 4.95 -11.47 -7.44
C GLY A 111 4.57 -10.25 -6.60
N PHE A 112 4.77 -9.05 -7.15
CA PHE A 112 4.48 -7.79 -6.48
C PHE A 112 4.08 -6.69 -7.46
N ASN A 113 3.38 -5.70 -6.93
CA ASN A 113 3.24 -4.37 -7.51
C ASN A 113 4.03 -3.39 -6.65
N LEU A 114 4.72 -2.46 -7.27
CA LEU A 114 5.45 -1.39 -6.61
C LEU A 114 4.94 -0.05 -7.11
N LEU A 115 4.57 0.83 -6.19
CA LEU A 115 4.32 2.25 -6.44
C LEU A 115 5.51 3.02 -5.89
N ILE A 116 6.12 3.86 -6.72
CA ILE A 116 7.15 4.81 -6.30
C ILE A 116 6.93 6.15 -6.97
N GLY A 117 7.27 7.22 -6.27
CA GLY A 117 7.12 8.55 -6.82
C GLY A 117 7.77 9.62 -5.95
N ASN A 118 7.64 10.84 -6.42
CA ASN A 118 8.05 12.07 -5.76
C ASN A 118 6.99 13.17 -5.98
N ALA A 119 7.33 14.43 -5.80
CA ALA A 119 6.39 15.54 -6.00
C ALA A 119 5.92 15.71 -7.47
N ASN A 120 6.66 15.18 -8.45
CA ASN A 120 6.46 15.46 -9.87
C ASN A 120 5.94 14.26 -10.67
N GLU A 121 6.23 13.06 -10.22
CA GLU A 121 5.94 11.83 -10.96
C GLU A 121 5.58 10.68 -10.03
N MET A 122 4.74 9.80 -10.54
CA MET A 122 4.30 8.57 -9.88
C MET A 122 4.41 7.41 -10.87
N TRP A 123 5.05 6.33 -10.45
CA TRP A 123 5.27 5.15 -11.26
C TRP A 123 4.67 3.90 -10.62
N HIS A 124 4.13 3.05 -11.46
CA HIS A 124 3.69 1.71 -11.10
C HIS A 124 4.52 0.67 -11.85
N PHE A 125 5.05 -0.31 -11.12
CA PHE A 125 5.71 -1.49 -11.67
C PHE A 125 4.95 -2.75 -11.27
N ASN A 126 4.65 -3.60 -12.25
CA ASN A 126 4.04 -4.91 -12.04
C ASN A 126 5.04 -6.02 -12.39
N ALA A 127 5.45 -6.81 -11.40
CA ALA A 127 6.46 -7.87 -11.59
C ALA A 127 5.97 -9.07 -12.42
N ARG A 128 4.67 -9.18 -12.72
CA ARG A 128 4.13 -10.21 -13.63
C ARG A 128 4.26 -9.79 -15.09
N GLU A 129 4.03 -8.51 -15.35
CA GLU A 129 4.06 -7.90 -16.66
C GLU A 129 5.49 -7.42 -17.01
N SER A 130 6.34 -7.27 -15.98
CA SER A 130 7.70 -6.72 -16.07
C SER A 130 7.71 -5.33 -16.72
N GLU A 131 6.68 -4.53 -16.44
CA GLU A 131 6.47 -3.23 -17.03
C GLU A 131 6.39 -2.16 -15.94
N ALA A 132 7.12 -1.05 -16.13
CA ALA A 132 7.02 0.17 -15.33
C ALA A 132 6.29 1.24 -16.13
N VAL A 133 5.23 1.82 -15.56
CA VAL A 133 4.38 2.81 -16.22
C VAL A 133 4.32 4.06 -15.35
N MET A 134 4.63 5.22 -15.95
CA MET A 134 4.40 6.51 -15.33
C MET A 134 2.90 6.80 -15.35
N LEU A 135 2.33 7.09 -14.18
CA LEU A 135 0.90 7.28 -14.01
C LEU A 135 0.48 8.72 -14.34
N PRO A 136 -0.46 8.94 -15.27
CA PRO A 136 -1.09 10.24 -15.45
C PRO A 136 -1.90 10.64 -14.20
N PRO A 137 -2.33 11.92 -14.08
CA PRO A 137 -3.25 12.33 -13.04
C PRO A 137 -4.52 11.47 -13.01
N GLY A 138 -4.94 11.00 -11.83
CA GLY A 138 -6.12 10.13 -11.73
C GLY A 138 -6.35 9.59 -10.31
N ILE A 139 -7.45 8.83 -10.17
CA ILE A 139 -7.77 8.05 -8.99
C ILE A 139 -7.50 6.58 -9.31
N TYR A 140 -6.69 5.93 -8.50
CA TYR A 140 -6.20 4.58 -8.74
C TYR A 140 -6.49 3.67 -7.56
N GLY A 141 -6.52 2.38 -7.86
CA GLY A 141 -6.62 1.35 -6.85
C GLY A 141 -5.66 0.19 -7.14
N LEU A 142 -5.05 -0.35 -6.10
CA LEU A 142 -4.11 -1.44 -6.18
C LEU A 142 -4.36 -2.44 -5.06
N SER A 143 -4.63 -3.68 -5.43
CA SER A 143 -4.75 -4.78 -4.48
C SER A 143 -3.75 -5.89 -4.84
N ASN A 144 -4.20 -7.11 -5.00
CA ASN A 144 -3.33 -8.27 -5.15
C ASN A 144 -3.37 -8.88 -6.57
N ALA A 145 -3.76 -8.06 -7.55
CA ALA A 145 -3.64 -8.30 -8.99
C ALA A 145 -2.89 -7.11 -9.63
N GLY A 146 -3.19 -6.71 -10.86
CA GLY A 146 -2.67 -5.49 -11.47
C GLY A 146 -3.35 -4.22 -10.96
N LEU A 147 -2.83 -3.07 -11.39
CA LEU A 147 -3.41 -1.75 -11.12
C LEU A 147 -4.85 -1.71 -11.66
N ASP A 148 -5.76 -1.16 -10.87
CA ASP A 148 -7.18 -1.00 -11.20
C ASP A 148 -7.92 -2.29 -11.61
N THR A 149 -7.39 -3.46 -11.27
CA THR A 149 -8.14 -4.72 -11.46
C THR A 149 -9.47 -4.63 -10.69
N PRO A 150 -10.63 -4.81 -11.35
CA PRO A 150 -11.93 -4.43 -10.80
C PRO A 150 -12.47 -5.42 -9.76
N TRP A 151 -11.69 -5.74 -8.74
CA TRP A 151 -12.17 -6.52 -7.62
C TRP A 151 -13.18 -5.73 -6.78
N PRO A 152 -14.25 -6.35 -6.25
CA PRO A 152 -15.31 -5.66 -5.53
C PRO A 152 -14.80 -4.72 -4.43
N LYS A 153 -13.84 -5.15 -3.60
CA LYS A 153 -13.26 -4.31 -2.55
C LYS A 153 -12.52 -3.09 -3.10
N LEU A 154 -11.84 -3.25 -4.25
CA LEU A 154 -11.11 -2.15 -4.87
C LEU A 154 -12.07 -1.10 -5.42
N LEU A 155 -13.12 -1.54 -6.11
CA LEU A 155 -14.13 -0.64 -6.67
C LEU A 155 -14.83 0.16 -5.57
N ARG A 156 -15.21 -0.50 -4.45
CA ARG A 156 -15.81 0.18 -3.29
C ARG A 156 -14.87 1.20 -2.66
N ALA A 157 -13.63 0.81 -2.41
CA ALA A 157 -12.65 1.71 -1.79
C ALA A 157 -12.31 2.91 -2.71
N LYS A 158 -12.19 2.70 -4.04
CA LYS A 158 -12.01 3.80 -5.01
C LYS A 158 -13.18 4.75 -5.03
N ALA A 159 -14.41 4.23 -5.05
CA ALA A 159 -15.61 5.06 -5.02
C ALA A 159 -15.66 5.91 -3.74
N ALA A 160 -15.44 5.28 -2.58
CA ALA A 160 -15.41 5.98 -1.29
C ALA A 160 -14.28 7.02 -1.20
N LEU A 161 -13.11 6.76 -1.80
CA LEU A 161 -12.06 7.77 -1.91
C LEU A 161 -12.55 8.97 -2.72
N GLY A 162 -13.22 8.74 -3.86
CA GLY A 162 -13.76 9.80 -4.71
C GLY A 162 -14.70 10.74 -3.97
N GLU A 163 -15.52 10.21 -3.05
CA GLU A 163 -16.48 10.98 -2.26
C GLU A 163 -15.83 11.94 -1.25
N VAL A 164 -14.59 11.68 -0.81
CA VAL A 164 -13.90 12.50 0.20
C VAL A 164 -12.82 13.41 -0.37
N LEU A 165 -12.61 13.43 -1.70
CA LEU A 165 -11.52 14.19 -2.33
C LEU A 165 -11.69 15.71 -2.33
N ASP A 166 -12.91 16.22 -2.11
CA ASP A 166 -13.16 17.67 -2.06
C ASP A 166 -12.64 18.30 -0.76
N ASP A 167 -12.70 17.54 0.36
CA ASP A 167 -12.15 17.95 1.66
C ASP A 167 -11.56 16.73 2.38
N PRO A 168 -10.43 16.20 1.91
CA PRO A 168 -9.85 14.99 2.47
C PRO A 168 -9.27 15.24 3.86
N GLN A 169 -9.77 14.48 4.83
CA GLN A 169 -9.25 14.45 6.19
C GLN A 169 -8.69 13.05 6.49
N PRO A 170 -7.61 12.91 7.27
CA PRO A 170 -7.07 11.60 7.61
C PRO A 170 -8.11 10.64 8.19
N GLN A 171 -9.02 11.17 9.02
CA GLN A 171 -10.07 10.34 9.64
C GLN A 171 -11.09 9.83 8.61
N SER A 172 -11.43 10.62 7.58
CA SER A 172 -12.31 10.20 6.49
C SER A 172 -11.62 9.10 5.65
N LEU A 173 -10.32 9.25 5.39
CA LEU A 173 -9.50 8.24 4.70
C LEU A 173 -9.38 6.95 5.51
N LEU A 174 -9.23 7.02 6.82
CA LEU A 174 -9.23 5.84 7.69
C LEU A 174 -10.61 5.19 7.77
N ALA A 175 -11.69 5.99 7.75
CA ALA A 175 -13.06 5.48 7.80
C ALA A 175 -13.40 4.63 6.57
N LEU A 176 -13.04 5.07 5.34
CA LEU A 176 -13.29 4.29 4.12
C LEU A 176 -12.56 2.94 4.10
N LEU A 177 -11.47 2.82 4.86
CA LEU A 177 -10.69 1.59 4.99
C LEU A 177 -11.32 0.57 5.95
N GLY A 178 -12.32 0.98 6.73
CA GLY A 178 -12.98 0.15 7.76
C GLY A 178 -14.11 -0.76 7.23
N ASP A 179 -14.41 -0.74 5.93
CA ASP A 179 -15.49 -1.57 5.36
C ASP A 179 -15.17 -3.07 5.42
N SER A 180 -15.85 -3.78 6.30
CA SER A 180 -15.72 -5.24 6.49
C SER A 180 -16.68 -6.06 5.64
N GLN A 181 -17.46 -5.44 4.77
CA GLN A 181 -18.42 -6.14 3.91
C GLN A 181 -17.68 -7.04 2.91
N GLN A 182 -18.01 -8.32 2.93
CA GLN A 182 -17.55 -9.29 1.96
C GLN A 182 -18.33 -9.17 0.64
N ALA A 183 -17.68 -9.52 -0.46
CA ALA A 183 -18.34 -9.54 -1.76
C ALA A 183 -19.31 -10.74 -1.90
N PRO A 184 -20.38 -10.60 -2.70
CA PRO A 184 -21.20 -11.74 -3.09
C PRO A 184 -20.35 -12.83 -3.75
N PHE A 185 -20.74 -14.07 -3.56
CA PHE A 185 -20.04 -15.24 -4.12
C PHE A 185 -19.79 -15.13 -5.64
N ALA A 186 -20.79 -14.66 -6.38
CA ALA A 186 -20.71 -14.53 -7.84
C ALA A 186 -19.67 -13.49 -8.32
N ASP A 187 -19.26 -12.56 -7.44
CA ASP A 187 -18.35 -11.47 -7.78
C ASP A 187 -16.93 -11.74 -7.28
N LEU A 188 -16.69 -12.89 -6.62
CA LEU A 188 -15.37 -13.24 -6.10
C LEU A 188 -14.42 -13.58 -7.27
N PRO A 189 -13.17 -13.10 -7.22
CA PRO A 189 -12.16 -13.57 -8.16
C PRO A 189 -11.80 -15.04 -7.87
N ASP A 190 -11.39 -15.76 -8.89
CA ASP A 190 -10.76 -17.06 -8.73
C ASP A 190 -9.24 -16.90 -8.95
N THR A 191 -8.50 -16.84 -7.86
CA THR A 191 -7.02 -16.75 -7.89
C THR A 191 -6.35 -18.06 -7.47
N GLY A 192 -7.13 -19.13 -7.28
CA GLY A 192 -6.63 -20.45 -6.90
C GLY A 192 -6.43 -20.65 -5.40
N VAL A 193 -6.80 -19.69 -4.55
CA VAL A 193 -6.68 -19.84 -3.08
C VAL A 193 -7.89 -20.51 -2.42
N GLY A 194 -8.89 -20.83 -3.22
CA GLY A 194 -10.13 -21.46 -2.78
C GLY A 194 -11.16 -20.48 -2.21
N LEU A 195 -12.44 -20.86 -2.34
CA LEU A 195 -13.59 -20.01 -2.08
C LEU A 195 -13.61 -19.36 -0.69
N ALA A 196 -13.35 -20.12 0.36
CA ALA A 196 -13.38 -19.58 1.72
C ALA A 196 -12.33 -18.47 1.92
N THR A 197 -11.15 -18.63 1.32
CA THR A 197 -10.09 -17.62 1.35
C THR A 197 -10.46 -16.42 0.49
N GLU A 198 -10.99 -16.61 -0.73
CA GLU A 198 -11.46 -15.50 -1.57
C GLU A 198 -12.53 -14.67 -0.86
N THR A 199 -13.49 -15.33 -0.20
CA THR A 199 -14.53 -14.66 0.59
C THR A 199 -13.93 -13.80 1.70
N LEU A 200 -13.04 -14.39 2.52
CA LEU A 200 -12.35 -13.65 3.59
C LEU A 200 -11.60 -12.43 3.07
N LEU A 201 -10.90 -12.57 1.94
CA LEU A 201 -10.04 -11.54 1.36
C LEU A 201 -10.80 -10.51 0.51
N SER A 202 -12.12 -10.65 0.36
CA SER A 202 -12.95 -9.78 -0.49
C SER A 202 -13.41 -8.49 0.19
N SER A 203 -13.25 -8.35 1.51
CA SER A 203 -13.53 -7.10 2.22
C SER A 203 -12.36 -6.11 2.14
N VAL A 204 -12.64 -4.83 2.31
CA VAL A 204 -11.63 -3.77 2.45
C VAL A 204 -10.89 -3.95 3.77
N PHE A 205 -11.63 -4.14 4.86
CA PHE A 205 -11.09 -4.45 6.20
C PHE A 205 -11.28 -5.93 6.52
N ILE A 206 -10.19 -6.62 6.79
CA ILE A 206 -10.20 -8.05 7.09
C ILE A 206 -10.01 -8.25 8.59
N ALA A 207 -10.98 -8.92 9.24
CA ALA A 207 -10.95 -9.22 10.66
C ALA A 207 -11.15 -10.73 10.88
N SER A 208 -10.07 -11.44 11.21
CA SER A 208 -10.13 -12.85 11.61
C SER A 208 -9.21 -13.13 12.78
N GLN A 209 -9.11 -14.38 13.20
CA GLN A 209 -8.34 -14.75 14.38
C GLN A 209 -6.82 -14.64 14.19
N SER A 210 -6.29 -15.08 13.04
CA SER A 210 -4.85 -15.21 12.82
C SER A 210 -4.31 -14.29 11.72
N TYR A 211 -5.18 -13.82 10.84
CA TYR A 211 -4.86 -13.02 9.68
C TYR A 211 -5.85 -11.86 9.52
N GLY A 212 -5.41 -10.68 9.10
CA GLY A 212 -6.30 -9.56 8.84
C GLY A 212 -5.56 -8.25 8.64
N THR A 213 -6.34 -7.18 8.60
CA THR A 213 -5.81 -5.82 8.52
C THR A 213 -5.04 -5.50 9.80
N ARG A 214 -3.73 -5.27 9.64
CA ARG A 214 -2.79 -4.94 10.72
C ARG A 214 -2.57 -3.45 10.87
N ALA A 215 -2.64 -2.73 9.77
CA ALA A 215 -2.50 -1.27 9.74
C ALA A 215 -3.40 -0.68 8.67
N SER A 216 -4.05 0.43 9.01
CA SER A 216 -4.73 1.34 8.07
C SER A 216 -3.99 2.66 8.09
N THR A 217 -3.51 3.11 6.92
CA THR A 217 -2.70 4.31 6.79
C THR A 217 -3.39 5.33 5.89
N ALA A 218 -3.51 6.55 6.36
CA ALA A 218 -3.93 7.72 5.60
C ALA A 218 -2.74 8.64 5.38
N LEU A 219 -2.54 9.11 4.15
CA LEU A 219 -1.53 10.09 3.79
C LEU A 219 -2.17 11.21 2.98
N ILE A 220 -1.88 12.44 3.35
CA ILE A 220 -2.21 13.65 2.57
C ILE A 220 -0.92 14.45 2.39
N VAL A 221 -0.52 14.68 1.14
CA VAL A 221 0.59 15.54 0.76
C VAL A 221 0.00 16.86 0.26
N GLN A 222 0.50 17.98 0.77
CA GLN A 222 0.11 19.33 0.35
C GLN A 222 1.07 19.87 -0.74
N ALA A 223 0.62 20.86 -1.50
CA ALA A 223 1.41 21.50 -2.55
C ALA A 223 2.66 22.22 -2.02
N ASP A 224 2.65 22.64 -0.75
CA ASP A 224 3.80 23.25 -0.08
C ASP A 224 4.82 22.22 0.39
N GLY A 225 4.57 20.94 0.16
CA GLY A 225 5.41 19.82 0.57
C GLY A 225 5.13 19.29 1.98
N SER A 226 4.25 19.93 2.74
CA SER A 226 3.84 19.39 4.05
C SER A 226 3.07 18.08 3.87
N ARG A 227 3.21 17.17 4.84
CA ARG A 227 2.69 15.80 4.77
C ARG A 227 2.05 15.41 6.08
N HIS A 228 0.85 14.86 6.01
CA HIS A 228 0.15 14.35 7.17
C HIS A 228 -0.09 12.84 7.00
N LEU A 229 0.55 12.05 7.86
CA LEU A 229 0.38 10.60 7.94
C LEU A 229 -0.30 10.23 9.23
N VAL A 230 -1.35 9.40 9.13
CA VAL A 230 -1.98 8.78 10.29
C VAL A 230 -2.06 7.28 10.04
N GLU A 231 -1.56 6.49 10.98
CA GLU A 231 -1.65 5.03 10.92
C GLU A 231 -2.35 4.48 12.15
N ARG A 232 -3.36 3.65 11.93
CA ARG A 232 -4.09 2.92 12.96
C ARG A 232 -3.70 1.44 12.92
N SER A 233 -3.26 0.90 14.06
CA SER A 233 -2.82 -0.49 14.20
C SER A 233 -3.92 -1.38 14.76
N PHE A 234 -3.99 -2.63 14.27
CA PHE A 234 -5.00 -3.60 14.67
C PHE A 234 -4.40 -4.98 15.00
N GLY A 235 -5.06 -5.66 15.91
CA GLY A 235 -4.81 -7.04 16.31
C GLY A 235 -5.93 -8.00 15.84
N PRO A 236 -5.95 -9.23 16.41
CA PRO A 236 -6.97 -10.23 16.09
C PRO A 236 -8.39 -9.68 16.15
N PHE A 237 -9.21 -10.13 15.20
CA PHE A 237 -10.61 -9.71 15.06
C PHE A 237 -10.82 -8.19 14.88
N GLY A 238 -9.79 -7.48 14.39
CA GLY A 238 -9.86 -6.03 14.18
C GLY A 238 -9.75 -5.21 15.48
N GLY A 239 -9.26 -5.81 16.56
CA GLY A 239 -9.03 -5.11 17.83
C GLY A 239 -8.05 -3.96 17.68
N HIS A 240 -8.48 -2.73 18.03
CA HIS A 240 -7.65 -1.53 17.93
C HIS A 240 -6.49 -1.57 18.92
N LEU A 241 -5.26 -1.35 18.46
CA LEU A 241 -4.04 -1.40 19.27
C LEU A 241 -3.43 -0.01 19.52
N GLY A 242 -3.68 0.95 18.65
CA GLY A 242 -3.17 2.31 18.77
C GLY A 242 -3.20 3.08 17.46
N GLU A 243 -2.91 4.36 17.55
CA GLU A 243 -2.84 5.28 16.41
C GLU A 243 -1.58 6.15 16.51
N VAL A 244 -0.94 6.39 15.38
CA VAL A 244 0.20 7.30 15.25
C VAL A 244 -0.19 8.40 14.27
N ASP A 245 0.03 9.66 14.66
CA ASP A 245 -0.22 10.86 13.84
C ASP A 245 1.12 11.61 13.68
N ILE A 246 1.57 11.78 12.43
CA ILE A 246 2.84 12.44 12.08
C ILE A 246 2.56 13.56 11.08
N ARG A 247 3.06 14.73 11.37
CA ARG A 247 3.05 15.89 10.46
C ARG A 247 4.48 16.31 10.15
N LEU A 248 4.78 16.46 8.88
CA LEU A 248 6.10 16.74 8.34
C LEU A 248 6.08 18.00 7.50
#